data_7b9ea68c9d05f2b3a5074f019967de3a
#
_entry.id   7b9ea68c9d05f2b3a5074f019967de3a
#
_cell.length_a   1.000
_cell.length_b   1.000
_cell.length_c   1.000
_cell.angle_alpha   90.00
_cell.angle_beta   90.00
_cell.angle_gamma   90.00
#
_symmetry.space_group_name_H-M   'P 1'
#
loop_
_entity.id
_entity.type
_entity.pdbx_description
1 polymer ?
#
loop_
_entity_poly.entity_id
_entity_poly.type
_entity_poly.pdbx_seq_one_letter_code
_entity_poly.pdbx_strand_id
1 'polypeptide(L)'
;INSMLALRDALSSGYDEALILGTDNSVNEGSGENFFMIKDNKLITPELITVLDGITRKTIISLAKDHDIETIERKIDLNEVYECDEAFFTGTAAEVTPIIEIDKTKINNGIPGKVTKMLQNDYFNLIRGKHDKHNEWLTHLNKT
;
A
#
# COMPACT_ATOMS: atom_id res chain seq x y z
N ILE A 1 -5.03 2.48 -19.68
CA ILE A 1 -4.64 3.76 -20.31
C ILE A 1 -4.62 4.88 -19.26
N ASN A 2 -5.67 5.06 -18.46
CA ASN A 2 -5.75 6.14 -17.47
C ASN A 2 -4.60 6.10 -16.44
N SER A 3 -4.29 4.93 -15.90
CA SER A 3 -3.19 4.73 -14.94
C SER A 3 -1.83 5.14 -15.54
N MET A 4 -1.57 4.78 -16.81
CA MET A 4 -0.33 5.17 -17.50
C MET A 4 -0.25 6.69 -17.73
N LEU A 5 -1.39 7.34 -18.03
CA LEU A 5 -1.43 8.79 -18.19
C LEU A 5 -1.20 9.51 -16.86
N ALA A 6 -1.82 9.02 -15.78
CA ALA A 6 -1.63 9.55 -14.43
C ALA A 6 -0.15 9.44 -13.98
N LEU A 7 0.48 8.26 -14.16
CA LEU A 7 1.89 8.07 -13.87
C LEU A 7 2.77 9.02 -14.68
N ARG A 8 2.52 9.16 -15.98
CA ARG A 8 3.29 10.07 -16.85
C ARG A 8 3.18 11.53 -16.38
N ASP A 9 1.99 11.96 -15.96
CA ASP A 9 1.76 13.31 -15.44
C ASP A 9 2.50 13.53 -14.12
N ALA A 10 2.43 12.58 -13.18
CA ALA A 10 3.18 12.61 -11.93
C ALA A 10 4.70 12.70 -12.17
N LEU A 11 5.25 11.82 -13.02
CA LEU A 11 6.69 11.82 -13.37
C LEU A 11 7.12 13.15 -14.01
N SER A 12 6.31 13.72 -14.91
CA SER A 12 6.60 15.02 -15.54
C SER A 12 6.55 16.19 -14.54
N SER A 13 5.82 16.00 -13.43
CA SER A 13 5.70 16.96 -12.32
C SER A 13 6.75 16.74 -11.22
N GLY A 14 7.66 15.75 -11.39
CA GLY A 14 8.76 15.49 -10.46
C GLY A 14 8.41 14.55 -9.30
N TYR A 15 7.31 13.81 -9.39
CA TYR A 15 6.91 12.77 -8.43
C TYR A 15 7.29 11.38 -8.95
N ASP A 16 7.38 10.40 -8.04
CA ASP A 16 7.75 9.01 -8.39
C ASP A 16 6.53 8.18 -8.80
N GLU A 17 5.33 8.52 -8.31
CA GLU A 17 4.10 7.78 -8.55
C GLU A 17 2.87 8.69 -8.48
N ALA A 18 1.75 8.25 -9.05
CA ALA A 18 0.46 8.92 -9.00
C ALA A 18 -0.48 8.29 -7.97
N LEU A 19 -1.17 9.11 -7.19
CA LEU A 19 -2.32 8.68 -6.39
C LEU A 19 -3.60 8.98 -7.17
N ILE A 20 -4.29 7.94 -7.62
CA ILE A 20 -5.48 8.06 -8.48
C ILE A 20 -6.72 8.29 -7.61
N LEU A 21 -7.48 9.30 -7.97
CA LEU A 21 -8.74 9.64 -7.30
C LEU A 21 -9.94 9.19 -8.13
N GLY A 22 -11.02 8.89 -7.45
CA GLY A 22 -12.35 8.76 -8.05
C GLY A 22 -12.91 10.12 -8.48
N THR A 23 -14.01 10.10 -9.22
CA THR A 23 -14.70 11.33 -9.66
C THR A 23 -15.30 12.15 -8.53
N ASP A 24 -15.36 11.58 -7.36
CA ASP A 24 -15.85 12.17 -6.11
C ASP A 24 -14.72 12.55 -5.15
N ASN A 25 -13.48 12.66 -5.65
CA ASN A 25 -12.24 12.92 -4.89
C ASN A 25 -11.90 11.88 -3.83
N SER A 26 -12.52 10.70 -3.86
CA SER A 26 -12.06 9.58 -3.03
C SER A 26 -10.76 9.01 -3.56
N VAL A 27 -9.88 8.60 -2.64
CA VAL A 27 -8.65 7.90 -2.98
C VAL A 27 -8.97 6.49 -3.45
N ASN A 28 -8.42 6.09 -4.58
CA ASN A 28 -8.55 4.74 -5.11
C ASN A 28 -7.23 3.96 -4.94
N GLU A 29 -6.29 4.12 -5.84
CA GLU A 29 -5.08 3.30 -5.89
C GLU A 29 -3.92 4.08 -6.55
N GLY A 30 -2.71 3.51 -6.59
CA GLY A 30 -1.62 4.01 -7.43
C GLY A 30 -1.81 3.65 -8.90
N SER A 31 -0.86 3.97 -9.75
CA SER A 31 -0.96 3.64 -11.19
C SER A 31 -0.93 2.13 -11.47
N GLY A 32 -0.33 1.34 -10.59
CA GLY A 32 -0.24 -0.12 -10.66
C GLY A 32 -0.20 -0.78 -9.27
N GLU A 33 -0.61 -0.07 -8.22
CA GLU A 33 -0.48 -0.45 -6.80
C GLU A 33 -1.76 -0.14 -6.03
N ASN A 34 -2.07 -0.96 -5.02
CA ASN A 34 -3.10 -0.64 -4.05
C ASN A 34 -2.56 0.33 -2.98
N PHE A 35 -3.42 1.23 -2.53
CA PHE A 35 -3.12 2.23 -1.50
C PHE A 35 -3.52 1.76 -0.11
N PHE A 36 -2.67 2.07 0.87
CA PHE A 36 -2.90 1.90 2.30
C PHE A 36 -2.46 3.11 3.09
N MET A 37 -3.16 3.39 4.18
CA MET A 37 -2.71 4.34 5.19
C MET A 37 -2.88 3.78 6.60
N ILE A 38 -2.10 4.30 7.54
CA ILE A 38 -2.25 4.06 8.97
C ILE A 38 -2.81 5.34 9.59
N LYS A 39 -3.84 5.19 10.38
CA LYS A 39 -4.44 6.25 11.22
C LYS A 39 -4.90 5.63 12.52
N ASP A 40 -4.54 6.23 13.66
CA ASP A 40 -4.91 5.75 14.99
C ASP A 40 -4.62 4.25 15.21
N ASN A 41 -3.45 3.80 14.75
CA ASN A 41 -3.00 2.39 14.79
C ASN A 41 -3.91 1.40 14.04
N LYS A 42 -4.69 1.86 13.07
CA LYS A 42 -5.51 1.03 12.19
C LYS A 42 -4.98 1.09 10.77
N LEU A 43 -5.05 -0.04 10.08
CA LEU A 43 -4.74 -0.12 8.65
C LEU A 43 -6.01 0.19 7.86
N ILE A 44 -5.95 1.21 7.00
CA ILE A 44 -7.10 1.66 6.22
C ILE A 44 -6.74 1.56 4.73
N THR A 45 -7.64 1.00 3.94
CA THR A 45 -7.47 0.85 2.48
C THR A 45 -8.81 1.06 1.78
N PRO A 46 -8.83 1.53 0.54
CA PRO A 46 -10.07 1.64 -0.24
C PRO A 46 -10.78 0.30 -0.40
N GLU A 47 -12.10 0.34 -0.42
CA GLU A 47 -12.95 -0.83 -0.68
C GLU A 47 -12.83 -1.32 -2.13
N LEU A 48 -13.10 -2.60 -2.37
CA LEU A 48 -12.89 -3.27 -3.66
C LEU A 48 -13.87 -2.87 -4.78
N ILE A 49 -14.68 -1.84 -4.59
CA ILE A 49 -15.63 -1.38 -5.62
C ILE A 49 -14.89 -0.67 -6.77
N THR A 50 -13.81 0.05 -6.45
CA THR A 50 -13.11 0.93 -7.39
C THR A 50 -11.65 0.60 -7.61
N VAL A 51 -11.12 -0.41 -6.90
CA VAL A 51 -9.70 -0.78 -6.93
C VAL A 51 -9.50 -2.26 -7.24
N LEU A 52 -8.30 -2.59 -7.70
CA LEU A 52 -7.93 -3.97 -7.97
C LEU A 52 -7.86 -4.78 -6.66
N ASP A 53 -8.43 -5.99 -6.67
CA ASP A 53 -8.30 -6.97 -5.59
C ASP A 53 -6.91 -7.65 -5.63
N GLY A 54 -5.88 -6.88 -5.26
CA GLY A 54 -4.48 -7.27 -5.39
C GLY A 54 -4.07 -8.43 -4.48
N ILE A 55 -3.20 -9.32 -4.99
CA ILE A 55 -2.63 -10.42 -4.19
C ILE A 55 -1.77 -9.85 -3.05
N THR A 56 -0.91 -8.88 -3.33
CA THR A 56 -0.09 -8.22 -2.31
C THR A 56 -0.96 -7.49 -1.29
N ARG A 57 -2.06 -6.85 -1.73
CA ARG A 57 -3.04 -6.22 -0.84
C ARG A 57 -3.58 -7.22 0.20
N LYS A 58 -4.05 -8.40 -0.24
CA LYS A 58 -4.54 -9.46 0.65
C LYS A 58 -3.48 -9.96 1.61
N THR A 59 -2.26 -10.11 1.11
CA THR A 59 -1.11 -10.51 1.93
C THR A 59 -0.87 -9.50 3.06
N ILE A 60 -0.85 -8.21 2.77
CA ILE A 60 -0.65 -7.16 3.78
C ILE A 60 -1.77 -7.13 4.81
N ILE A 61 -3.03 -7.29 4.39
CA ILE A 61 -4.17 -7.39 5.32
C ILE A 61 -4.00 -8.57 6.28
N SER A 62 -3.54 -9.72 5.76
CA SER A 62 -3.31 -10.91 6.58
C SER A 62 -2.14 -10.72 7.55
N LEU A 63 -1.03 -10.10 7.10
CA LEU A 63 0.11 -9.78 7.95
C LEU A 63 -0.26 -8.76 9.04
N ALA A 64 -1.06 -7.75 8.72
CA ALA A 64 -1.56 -6.80 9.71
C ALA A 64 -2.40 -7.49 10.81
N LYS A 65 -3.24 -8.46 10.42
CA LYS A 65 -4.01 -9.28 11.36
C LYS A 65 -3.11 -10.10 12.28
N ASP A 66 -1.97 -10.60 11.78
CA ASP A 66 -1.00 -11.34 12.61
C ASP A 66 -0.37 -10.49 13.72
N HIS A 67 -0.41 -9.17 13.56
CA HIS A 67 0.03 -8.18 14.54
C HIS A 67 -1.13 -7.52 15.31
N ASP A 68 -2.33 -8.10 15.25
CA ASP A 68 -3.54 -7.55 15.90
C ASP A 68 -3.88 -6.11 15.46
N ILE A 69 -3.47 -5.73 14.23
CA ILE A 69 -3.81 -4.44 13.62
C ILE A 69 -5.17 -4.58 12.93
N GLU A 70 -6.15 -3.81 13.41
CA GLU A 70 -7.46 -3.73 12.77
C GLU A 70 -7.34 -3.17 11.35
N THR A 71 -7.91 -3.87 10.37
CA THR A 71 -8.00 -3.39 8.99
C THR A 71 -9.41 -2.90 8.68
N ILE A 72 -9.51 -1.71 8.11
CA ILE A 72 -10.77 -1.09 7.70
C ILE A 72 -10.73 -0.88 6.18
N GLU A 73 -11.64 -1.55 5.49
CA GLU A 73 -11.87 -1.36 4.06
C GLU A 73 -13.02 -0.38 3.87
N ARG A 74 -12.74 0.82 3.40
CA ARG A 74 -13.75 1.87 3.24
C ARG A 74 -13.30 2.92 2.22
N LYS A 75 -14.24 3.75 1.83
CA LYS A 75 -13.93 4.98 1.10
C LYS A 75 -13.01 5.88 1.95
N ILE A 76 -12.01 6.49 1.31
CA ILE A 76 -11.04 7.40 1.92
C ILE A 76 -11.17 8.75 1.22
N ASP A 77 -11.38 9.83 1.97
CA ASP A 77 -11.31 11.20 1.46
C ASP A 77 -9.85 11.63 1.31
N LEU A 78 -9.53 12.39 0.27
CA LEU A 78 -8.17 12.87 0.04
C LEU A 78 -7.62 13.68 1.22
N ASN A 79 -8.47 14.46 1.91
CA ASN A 79 -8.03 15.26 3.06
C ASN A 79 -7.58 14.37 4.24
N GLU A 80 -8.19 13.19 4.41
CA GLU A 80 -7.76 12.24 5.44
C GLU A 80 -6.34 11.73 5.21
N VAL A 81 -5.93 11.62 3.94
CA VAL A 81 -4.59 11.14 3.58
C VAL A 81 -3.51 12.11 4.02
N TYR A 82 -3.74 13.41 3.93
CA TYR A 82 -2.78 14.42 4.40
C TYR A 82 -2.62 14.43 5.92
N GLU A 83 -3.57 13.86 6.66
CA GLU A 83 -3.60 13.77 8.12
C GLU A 83 -3.28 12.37 8.66
N CYS A 84 -2.93 11.42 7.79
CA CYS A 84 -2.61 10.06 8.22
C CYS A 84 -1.23 10.00 8.92
N ASP A 85 -1.05 8.96 9.75
CA ASP A 85 0.21 8.74 10.45
C ASP A 85 1.28 8.17 9.53
N GLU A 86 0.88 7.25 8.62
CA GLU A 86 1.75 6.60 7.64
C GLU A 86 0.95 6.29 6.37
N ALA A 87 1.62 6.18 5.23
CA ALA A 87 1.01 5.69 3.99
C ALA A 87 2.00 4.83 3.19
N PHE A 88 1.47 3.92 2.37
CA PHE A 88 2.28 3.08 1.49
C PHE A 88 1.47 2.50 0.33
N PHE A 89 2.17 2.11 -0.72
CA PHE A 89 1.64 1.34 -1.83
C PHE A 89 2.00 -0.13 -1.72
N THR A 90 1.17 -1.00 -2.33
CA THR A 90 1.44 -2.43 -2.45
C THR A 90 1.13 -2.94 -3.86
N GLY A 91 2.00 -3.80 -4.38
CA GLY A 91 1.80 -4.43 -5.68
C GLY A 91 2.86 -5.49 -5.96
N THR A 92 2.72 -6.21 -7.06
CA THR A 92 3.71 -7.24 -7.44
C THR A 92 5.08 -6.63 -7.73
N ALA A 93 5.13 -5.51 -8.43
CA ALA A 93 6.38 -4.82 -8.76
C ALA A 93 6.82 -3.86 -7.64
N ALA A 94 5.88 -3.15 -7.02
CA ALA A 94 6.16 -2.21 -5.95
C ALA A 94 6.43 -2.90 -4.61
N GLU A 95 6.04 -4.18 -4.47
CA GLU A 95 6.11 -4.91 -3.21
C GLU A 95 5.38 -4.14 -2.08
N VAL A 96 6.10 -3.52 -1.15
CA VAL A 96 5.57 -2.58 -0.15
C VAL A 96 6.44 -1.33 -0.20
N THR A 97 5.90 -0.26 -0.76
CA THR A 97 6.63 1.00 -0.97
C THR A 97 6.06 2.10 -0.08
N PRO A 98 6.82 2.58 0.92
CA PRO A 98 6.39 3.68 1.77
C PRO A 98 6.14 4.96 0.97
N ILE A 99 5.09 5.70 1.31
CA ILE A 99 4.80 7.04 0.82
C ILE A 99 5.23 8.02 1.91
N ILE A 100 6.15 8.92 1.59
CA ILE A 100 6.70 9.88 2.54
C ILE A 100 6.25 11.33 2.26
N GLU A 101 5.68 11.55 1.08
CA GLU A 101 5.19 12.86 0.67
C GLU A 101 4.07 12.69 -0.36
N ILE A 102 3.02 13.50 -0.27
CA ILE A 102 1.93 13.60 -1.23
C ILE A 102 1.69 15.09 -1.49
N ASP A 103 1.75 15.54 -2.76
CA ASP A 103 1.54 16.94 -3.17
C ASP A 103 2.34 17.94 -2.31
N LYS A 104 3.62 17.66 -2.06
CA LYS A 104 4.52 18.46 -1.19
C LYS A 104 4.16 18.48 0.29
N THR A 105 3.15 17.72 0.72
CA THR A 105 2.80 17.51 2.12
C THR A 105 3.51 16.26 2.63
N LYS A 106 4.37 16.42 3.63
CA LYS A 106 5.10 15.29 4.22
C LYS A 106 4.18 14.43 5.08
N ILE A 107 4.23 13.13 4.83
CA ILE A 107 3.63 12.10 5.68
C ILE A 107 4.70 11.66 6.70
N ASN A 108 4.33 11.52 7.96
CA ASN A 108 5.26 11.12 9.04
C ASN A 108 6.61 11.86 9.01
N ASN A 109 6.58 13.19 8.86
CA ASN A 109 7.79 14.02 8.75
C ASN A 109 8.72 13.66 7.58
N GLY A 110 8.23 12.98 6.56
CA GLY A 110 8.99 12.57 5.37
C GLY A 110 9.85 11.33 5.58
N ILE A 111 9.48 10.47 6.53
CA ILE A 111 10.16 9.19 6.78
C ILE A 111 9.16 8.03 6.83
N PRO A 112 9.54 6.82 6.39
CA PRO A 112 8.68 5.65 6.52
C PRO A 112 8.33 5.35 7.98
N GLY A 113 7.05 5.12 8.26
CA GLY A 113 6.56 4.85 9.61
C GLY A 113 6.89 3.45 10.12
N LYS A 114 6.63 3.22 11.40
CA LYS A 114 6.98 1.96 12.10
C LYS A 114 6.13 0.79 11.61
N VAL A 115 4.83 1.00 11.44
CA VAL A 115 3.90 -0.04 10.99
C VAL A 115 4.20 -0.41 9.56
N THR A 116 4.42 0.57 8.69
CA THR A 116 4.83 0.34 7.29
C THR A 116 6.10 -0.49 7.20
N LYS A 117 7.14 -0.13 7.98
CA LYS A 117 8.40 -0.89 8.01
C LYS A 117 8.23 -2.31 8.52
N MET A 118 7.41 -2.51 9.54
CA MET A 118 7.11 -3.83 10.09
C MET A 118 6.43 -4.71 9.03
N LEU A 119 5.36 -4.24 8.41
CA LEU A 119 4.65 -4.98 7.36
C LEU A 119 5.54 -5.23 6.14
N GLN A 120 6.39 -4.27 5.76
CA GLN A 120 7.35 -4.42 4.69
C GLN A 120 8.37 -5.53 4.99
N ASN A 121 8.93 -5.57 6.20
CA ASN A 121 9.87 -6.61 6.61
C ASN A 121 9.22 -8.00 6.63
N ASP A 122 8.00 -8.11 7.14
CA ASP A 122 7.27 -9.37 7.16
C ASP A 122 6.95 -9.84 5.75
N TYR A 123 6.52 -8.95 4.88
CA TYR A 123 6.31 -9.26 3.47
C TYR A 123 7.59 -9.78 2.82
N PHE A 124 8.73 -9.11 3.01
CA PHE A 124 10.01 -9.55 2.47
C PHE A 124 10.48 -10.89 3.03
N ASN A 125 10.24 -11.15 4.31
CA ASN A 125 10.54 -12.45 4.90
C ASN A 125 9.64 -13.54 4.33
N LEU A 126 8.34 -13.24 4.16
CA LEU A 126 7.37 -14.16 3.58
C LEU A 126 7.75 -14.59 2.17
N ILE A 127 7.96 -13.64 1.25
CA ILE A 127 8.29 -13.96 -0.16
C ILE A 127 9.65 -14.65 -0.33
N ARG A 128 10.51 -14.61 0.68
CA ARG A 128 11.80 -15.30 0.71
C ARG A 128 11.78 -16.63 1.47
N GLY A 129 10.60 -17.07 1.92
CA GLY A 129 10.45 -18.30 2.68
C GLY A 129 11.11 -18.27 4.06
N LYS A 130 11.20 -17.10 4.67
CA LYS A 130 11.82 -16.87 6.00
C LYS A 130 10.81 -16.45 7.06
N HIS A 131 9.53 -16.40 6.71
CA HIS A 131 8.45 -16.06 7.64
C HIS A 131 7.95 -17.32 8.35
N ASP A 132 7.66 -17.22 9.65
CA ASP A 132 7.24 -18.38 10.46
C ASP A 132 5.82 -18.86 10.15
N LYS A 133 4.98 -17.98 9.60
CA LYS A 133 3.61 -18.27 9.20
C LYS A 133 3.47 -18.20 7.67
N HIS A 134 2.36 -18.72 7.16
CA HIS A 134 1.95 -18.57 5.75
C HIS A 134 2.87 -19.26 4.72
N ASN A 135 3.67 -20.25 5.14
CA ASN A 135 4.53 -21.01 4.23
C ASN A 135 3.73 -21.75 3.15
N GLU A 136 2.46 -22.04 3.41
CA GLU A 136 1.52 -22.65 2.46
C GLU A 136 1.21 -21.75 1.25
N TRP A 137 1.53 -20.45 1.31
CA TRP A 137 1.38 -19.54 0.17
C TRP A 137 2.54 -19.60 -0.82
N LEU A 138 3.62 -20.30 -0.46
CA LEU A 138 4.81 -20.41 -1.29
C LEU A 138 4.77 -21.66 -2.15
N THR A 139 5.13 -21.51 -3.42
CA THR A 139 5.38 -22.64 -4.31
C THR A 139 6.88 -22.96 -4.33
N HIS A 140 7.27 -24.03 -3.66
CA HIS A 140 8.66 -24.47 -3.67
C HIS A 140 8.99 -25.17 -4.98
N LEU A 141 9.97 -24.65 -5.71
CA LEU A 141 10.50 -25.29 -6.91
C LEU A 141 11.53 -26.35 -6.49
N ASN A 142 11.32 -27.60 -6.90
CA ASN A 142 12.33 -28.64 -6.71
C ASN A 142 13.57 -28.26 -7.54
N LYS A 143 14.75 -28.22 -6.89
CA LYS A 143 16.02 -28.21 -7.63
C LYS A 143 16.14 -29.55 -8.31
N THR A 144 15.98 -29.58 -9.64
CA THR A 144 16.39 -30.71 -10.50
C THR A 144 17.90 -30.81 -10.54
#